data_18e43316e4651785bbab0a822451e7d4
#
_entry.id   18e43316e4651785bbab0a822451e7d4
#
_cell.length_a   1.000
_cell.length_b   1.000
_cell.length_c   1.000
_cell.angle_alpha   90.00
_cell.angle_beta   90.00
_cell.angle_gamma   90.00
#
_symmetry.space_group_name_H-M   'P 1'
#
loop_
_entity.id
_entity.type
_entity.pdbx_description
1 polymer ?
#
loop_
_entity_poly.entity_id
_entity_poly.type
_entity_poly.pdbx_seq_one_letter_code
_entity_poly.pdbx_strand_id
1 'polypeptide(L)'
;DKNLSKKAIKYGYNDTMKAFNKLEGNRYTFKKGQIEKNNNMYQQTYEHIMSKVLRFKNATKDFYKQLKITSDIPTKLEDKLLLRVMELVAKDFNLDDTKIYTYRSFNRAIRKELKKRIKELDTTETRKTKKTEVELYLEMEKGNYKDLRTLGLLNPIELLKAVYLYTICED
;
A
#
# COMPACT_ATOMS: atom_id res chain seq x y z
N ASP A 1 7.94 13.04 -29.54
CA ASP A 1 8.39 11.68 -29.13
C ASP A 1 7.18 10.73 -29.13
N LYS A 2 7.23 9.72 -30.00
CA LYS A 2 6.15 8.72 -30.17
C LYS A 2 5.71 8.04 -28.84
N ASN A 3 6.61 7.90 -27.88
CA ASN A 3 6.35 7.28 -26.60
C ASN A 3 5.56 8.19 -25.65
N LEU A 4 5.87 9.49 -25.65
CA LEU A 4 5.13 10.49 -24.86
C LEU A 4 3.71 10.63 -25.38
N SER A 5 3.52 10.67 -26.70
CA SER A 5 2.18 10.72 -27.30
C SER A 5 1.32 9.49 -26.96
N LYS A 6 1.90 8.29 -27.01
CA LYS A 6 1.20 7.05 -26.60
C LYS A 6 0.81 7.04 -25.12
N LYS A 7 1.68 7.54 -24.25
CA LYS A 7 1.37 7.67 -22.82
C LYS A 7 0.23 8.67 -22.59
N ALA A 8 0.28 9.83 -23.22
CA ALA A 8 -0.76 10.86 -23.09
C ALA A 8 -2.13 10.33 -23.52
N ILE A 9 -2.20 9.57 -24.62
CA ILE A 9 -3.45 8.94 -25.09
C ILE A 9 -3.98 7.96 -24.03
N LYS A 10 -3.12 7.12 -23.43
CA LYS A 10 -3.54 6.17 -22.38
C LYS A 10 -4.05 6.89 -21.12
N TYR A 11 -3.39 7.94 -20.68
CA TYR A 11 -3.86 8.74 -19.54
C TYR A 11 -5.22 9.37 -19.86
N GLY A 12 -5.36 10.04 -21.01
CA GLY A 12 -6.63 10.64 -21.42
C GLY A 12 -7.77 9.62 -21.48
N TYR A 13 -7.53 8.42 -22.02
CA TYR A 13 -8.50 7.34 -22.01
C TYR A 13 -8.87 6.92 -20.57
N ASN A 14 -7.87 6.64 -19.74
CA ASN A 14 -8.09 6.19 -18.36
C ASN A 14 -8.87 7.23 -17.55
N ASP A 15 -8.53 8.50 -17.65
CA ASP A 15 -9.19 9.60 -16.94
C ASP A 15 -10.63 9.78 -17.41
N THR A 16 -10.86 9.72 -18.72
CA THR A 16 -12.21 9.75 -19.30
C THR A 16 -13.06 8.59 -18.78
N MET A 17 -12.51 7.37 -18.77
CA MET A 17 -13.24 6.18 -18.30
C MET A 17 -13.51 6.23 -16.79
N LYS A 18 -12.63 6.83 -15.98
CA LYS A 18 -12.88 7.12 -14.55
C LYS A 18 -14.00 8.16 -14.40
N ALA A 19 -13.98 9.25 -15.18
CA ALA A 19 -15.03 10.27 -15.16
C ALA A 19 -16.40 9.68 -15.49
N PHE A 20 -16.48 8.74 -16.43
CA PHE A 20 -17.71 8.00 -16.74
C PHE A 20 -18.02 6.85 -15.77
N ASN A 21 -17.29 6.74 -14.66
CA ASN A 21 -17.48 5.71 -13.65
C ASN A 21 -17.40 4.25 -14.17
N LYS A 22 -16.62 4.03 -15.23
CA LYS A 22 -16.33 2.70 -15.81
C LYS A 22 -15.07 2.08 -15.23
N LEU A 23 -14.15 2.91 -14.76
CA LEU A 23 -12.92 2.53 -14.08
C LEU A 23 -12.84 3.26 -12.73
N GLU A 24 -11.96 2.83 -11.85
CA GLU A 24 -11.72 3.42 -10.53
C GLU A 24 -10.23 3.67 -10.27
N GLY A 25 -9.91 4.40 -9.21
CA GLY A 25 -8.55 4.76 -8.81
C GLY A 25 -8.23 6.23 -9.06
N ASN A 26 -7.14 6.70 -8.49
CA ASN A 26 -6.64 8.07 -8.68
C ASN A 26 -5.46 8.06 -9.68
N ARG A 27 -4.25 7.85 -9.19
CA ARG A 27 -3.06 7.76 -10.02
C ARG A 27 -3.06 6.49 -10.88
N TYR A 28 -3.32 5.35 -10.26
CA TYR A 28 -3.43 4.07 -10.95
C TYR A 28 -4.88 3.81 -11.38
N THR A 29 -5.07 2.92 -12.32
CA THR A 29 -6.38 2.67 -12.91
C THR A 29 -6.77 1.22 -12.73
N PHE A 30 -7.95 1.00 -12.17
CA PHE A 30 -8.49 -0.33 -11.84
C PHE A 30 -9.84 -0.55 -12.53
N LYS A 31 -10.15 -1.82 -12.82
CA LYS A 31 -11.50 -2.23 -13.17
C LYS A 31 -12.42 -1.99 -11.98
N LYS A 32 -13.59 -1.41 -12.22
CA LYS A 32 -14.53 -0.98 -11.19
C LYS A 32 -14.97 -2.10 -10.25
N GLY A 33 -15.14 -1.78 -8.98
CA GLY A 33 -15.61 -2.68 -7.92
C GLY A 33 -14.58 -3.71 -7.45
N GLN A 34 -13.34 -3.62 -7.93
CA GLN A 34 -12.27 -4.56 -7.54
C GLN A 34 -11.71 -4.23 -6.16
N ILE A 35 -11.62 -2.97 -5.81
CA ILE A 35 -11.00 -2.52 -4.56
C ILE A 35 -11.96 -2.70 -3.39
N GLU A 36 -13.22 -2.28 -3.56
CA GLU A 36 -14.25 -2.38 -2.52
C GLU A 36 -14.40 -3.80 -1.98
N LYS A 37 -14.44 -4.80 -2.87
CA LYS A 37 -14.56 -6.22 -2.49
C LYS A 37 -13.45 -6.70 -1.57
N ASN A 38 -12.25 -6.11 -1.66
CA ASN A 38 -11.06 -6.53 -0.92
C ASN A 38 -10.77 -5.63 0.29
N ASN A 39 -11.51 -4.54 0.45
CA ASN A 39 -11.28 -3.58 1.53
C ASN A 39 -11.49 -4.21 2.92
N ASN A 40 -12.52 -5.02 3.09
CA ASN A 40 -12.81 -5.69 4.36
C ASN A 40 -11.69 -6.64 4.79
N MET A 41 -11.14 -7.41 3.86
CA MET A 41 -10.02 -8.32 4.16
C MET A 41 -8.78 -7.54 4.60
N TYR A 42 -8.44 -6.47 3.90
CA TYR A 42 -7.36 -5.58 4.30
C TYR A 42 -7.59 -4.98 5.69
N GLN A 43 -8.80 -4.49 5.98
CA GLN A 43 -9.14 -3.94 7.29
C GLN A 43 -9.00 -4.98 8.41
N GLN A 44 -9.48 -6.19 8.21
CA GLN A 44 -9.33 -7.27 9.19
C GLN A 44 -7.85 -7.60 9.46
N THR A 45 -7.03 -7.72 8.41
CA THR A 45 -5.58 -7.93 8.56
C THR A 45 -4.95 -6.77 9.28
N TYR A 46 -5.31 -5.54 8.91
CA TYR A 46 -4.83 -4.32 9.56
C TYR A 46 -5.16 -4.31 11.06
N GLU A 47 -6.40 -4.56 11.45
CA GLU A 47 -6.83 -4.60 12.85
C GLU A 47 -6.10 -5.70 13.62
N HIS A 48 -5.94 -6.87 13.02
CA HIS A 48 -5.21 -7.98 13.61
C HIS A 48 -3.74 -7.63 13.89
N ILE A 49 -3.02 -7.10 12.89
CA ILE A 49 -1.62 -6.67 13.05
C ILE A 49 -1.53 -5.54 14.08
N MET A 50 -2.38 -4.53 13.99
CA MET A 50 -2.35 -3.39 14.91
C MET A 50 -2.66 -3.77 16.35
N SER A 51 -3.54 -4.76 16.60
CA SER A 51 -3.79 -5.27 17.94
C SER A 51 -2.54 -5.90 18.56
N LYS A 52 -1.72 -6.56 17.76
CA LYS A 52 -0.43 -7.14 18.19
C LYS A 52 0.65 -6.07 18.38
N VAL A 53 0.70 -5.08 17.49
CA VAL A 53 1.70 -4.00 17.52
C VAL A 53 1.44 -3.04 18.68
N LEU A 54 0.22 -2.55 18.84
CA LEU A 54 -0.10 -1.44 19.75
C LEU A 54 -0.39 -1.88 21.17
N ARG A 55 -0.80 -3.11 21.43
CA ARG A 55 -1.17 -3.67 22.75
C ARG A 55 -2.23 -2.88 23.56
N PHE A 56 -2.64 -1.68 23.13
CA PHE A 56 -3.58 -0.80 23.83
C PHE A 56 -4.71 -0.36 22.91
N LYS A 57 -5.97 -0.48 23.35
CA LYS A 57 -7.16 -0.09 22.57
C LYS A 57 -7.19 1.39 22.15
N ASN A 58 -6.58 2.29 22.92
CA ASN A 58 -6.57 3.72 22.61
C ASN A 58 -5.46 4.12 21.62
N ALA A 59 -4.40 3.33 21.49
CA ALA A 59 -3.29 3.65 20.59
C ALA A 59 -3.70 3.64 19.11
N THR A 60 -4.75 2.88 18.76
CA THR A 60 -5.30 2.89 17.40
C THR A 60 -5.89 4.26 17.03
N LYS A 61 -6.62 4.92 17.96
CA LYS A 61 -7.18 6.26 17.73
C LYS A 61 -6.09 7.33 17.59
N ASP A 62 -5.04 7.24 18.40
CA ASP A 62 -3.91 8.17 18.33
C ASP A 62 -3.07 7.95 17.08
N PHE A 63 -2.91 6.71 16.66
CA PHE A 63 -2.28 6.36 15.39
C PHE A 63 -3.06 6.94 14.19
N TYR A 64 -4.39 6.84 14.19
CA TYR A 64 -5.23 7.48 13.17
C TYR A 64 -5.15 9.00 13.19
N LYS A 65 -5.03 9.63 14.37
CA LYS A 65 -4.78 11.07 14.49
C LYS A 65 -3.45 11.46 13.84
N GLN A 66 -2.39 10.72 14.09
CA GLN A 66 -1.08 10.96 13.48
C GLN A 66 -1.10 10.80 11.96
N LEU A 67 -1.79 9.78 11.46
CA LEU A 67 -2.00 9.61 10.03
C LEU A 67 -2.71 10.79 9.38
N LYS A 68 -3.69 11.39 10.05
CA LYS A 68 -4.39 12.61 9.58
C LYS A 68 -3.47 13.82 9.49
N ILE A 69 -2.53 13.96 10.43
CA ILE A 69 -1.64 15.11 10.50
C ILE A 69 -0.50 14.99 9.49
N THR A 70 -0.04 13.77 9.20
CA THR A 70 1.15 13.52 8.39
C THR A 70 0.87 13.16 6.94
N SER A 71 -0.40 12.93 6.58
CA SER A 71 -0.78 12.49 5.23
C SER A 71 -2.17 13.02 4.83
N ASP A 72 -2.34 13.31 3.54
CA ASP A 72 -3.64 13.60 2.92
C ASP A 72 -4.57 12.36 2.86
N ILE A 73 -4.49 11.47 3.85
CA ILE A 73 -5.37 10.31 3.94
C ILE A 73 -6.76 10.80 4.39
N PRO A 74 -7.82 10.53 3.62
CA PRO A 74 -9.16 10.99 3.94
C PRO A 74 -9.61 10.52 5.33
N THR A 75 -10.32 11.37 6.04
CA THR A 75 -10.76 11.16 7.42
C THR A 75 -11.79 10.04 7.61
N LYS A 76 -12.44 9.60 6.52
CA LYS A 76 -13.27 8.39 6.47
C LYS A 76 -12.39 7.25 5.97
N LEU A 77 -11.78 6.58 6.90
CA LEU A 77 -10.84 5.47 6.66
C LEU A 77 -11.49 4.28 5.93
N GLU A 78 -12.82 4.17 6.00
CA GLU A 78 -13.53 2.94 5.71
C GLU A 78 -13.58 2.61 4.22
N ASP A 79 -13.80 3.60 3.34
CA ASP A 79 -14.12 3.29 1.95
C ASP A 79 -12.96 3.36 0.95
N LYS A 80 -11.84 4.01 1.30
CA LYS A 80 -10.74 4.27 0.34
C LYS A 80 -9.33 4.01 0.86
N LEU A 81 -9.19 3.49 2.08
CA LEU A 81 -7.87 3.27 2.66
C LEU A 81 -7.04 2.30 1.83
N LEU A 82 -7.63 1.16 1.46
CA LEU A 82 -6.94 0.15 0.66
C LEU A 82 -6.44 0.73 -0.66
N LEU A 83 -7.30 1.45 -1.39
CA LEU A 83 -6.91 2.08 -2.65
C LEU A 83 -5.73 3.02 -2.47
N ARG A 84 -5.78 3.87 -1.43
CA ARG A 84 -4.69 4.83 -1.17
C ARG A 84 -3.38 4.13 -0.85
N VAL A 85 -3.42 3.11 -0.01
CA VAL A 85 -2.23 2.33 0.35
C VAL A 85 -1.67 1.57 -0.86
N MET A 86 -2.53 0.96 -1.67
CA MET A 86 -2.14 0.31 -2.93
C MET A 86 -1.39 1.28 -3.84
N GLU A 87 -1.92 2.49 -4.05
CA GLU A 87 -1.30 3.50 -4.92
C GLU A 87 0.04 4.01 -4.37
N LEU A 88 0.17 4.15 -3.05
CA LEU A 88 1.44 4.52 -2.41
C LEU A 88 2.51 3.44 -2.65
N VAL A 89 2.19 2.18 -2.39
CA VAL A 89 3.13 1.06 -2.64
C VAL A 89 3.49 0.98 -4.13
N ALA A 90 2.51 1.11 -5.02
CA ALA A 90 2.76 1.05 -6.46
C ALA A 90 3.67 2.18 -6.95
N LYS A 91 3.52 3.39 -6.37
CA LYS A 91 4.40 4.52 -6.64
C LYS A 91 5.83 4.22 -6.22
N ASP A 92 6.02 3.72 -4.99
CA ASP A 92 7.34 3.41 -4.45
C ASP A 92 8.00 2.24 -5.20
N PHE A 93 7.19 1.31 -5.71
CA PHE A 93 7.62 0.17 -6.51
C PHE A 93 7.74 0.47 -8.01
N ASN A 94 7.48 1.72 -8.43
CA ASN A 94 7.55 2.18 -9.82
C ASN A 94 6.70 1.35 -10.80
N LEU A 95 5.49 0.98 -10.40
CA LEU A 95 4.56 0.30 -11.29
C LEU A 95 4.14 1.21 -12.45
N ASP A 96 3.79 0.59 -13.57
CA ASP A 96 3.29 1.28 -14.76
C ASP A 96 1.87 1.84 -14.51
N ASP A 97 1.75 3.15 -14.35
CA ASP A 97 0.49 3.86 -14.07
C ASP A 97 -0.39 4.09 -15.32
N THR A 98 0.09 3.68 -16.49
CA THR A 98 -0.71 3.73 -17.73
C THR A 98 -1.59 2.49 -17.94
N LYS A 99 -1.36 1.42 -17.16
CA LYS A 99 -2.10 0.17 -17.26
C LYS A 99 -3.43 0.22 -16.52
N ILE A 100 -4.40 -0.55 -17.02
CA ILE A 100 -5.64 -0.86 -16.32
C ILE A 100 -5.45 -2.20 -15.62
N TYR A 101 -5.58 -2.19 -14.30
CA TYR A 101 -5.37 -3.35 -13.45
C TYR A 101 -6.68 -3.97 -12.99
N THR A 102 -6.66 -5.29 -12.79
CA THR A 102 -7.52 -5.96 -11.82
C THR A 102 -6.80 -6.00 -10.48
N TYR A 103 -7.49 -6.17 -9.36
CA TYR A 103 -6.88 -6.37 -8.04
C TYR A 103 -5.82 -7.48 -8.08
N ARG A 104 -6.15 -8.62 -8.70
CA ARG A 104 -5.23 -9.76 -8.83
C ARG A 104 -3.99 -9.45 -9.67
N SER A 105 -4.14 -8.78 -10.81
CA SER A 105 -3.00 -8.45 -11.69
C SER A 105 -2.08 -7.40 -11.04
N PHE A 106 -2.66 -6.47 -10.30
CA PHE A 106 -1.92 -5.47 -9.54
C PHE A 106 -1.09 -6.10 -8.43
N ASN A 107 -1.72 -6.94 -7.57
CA ASN A 107 -1.03 -7.63 -6.49
C ASN A 107 0.07 -8.57 -7.01
N ARG A 108 -0.12 -9.20 -8.17
CA ARG A 108 0.93 -9.99 -8.83
C ARG A 108 2.13 -9.13 -9.21
N ALA A 109 1.91 -7.93 -9.74
CA ALA A 109 2.99 -7.01 -10.08
C ALA A 109 3.72 -6.53 -8.81
N ILE A 110 2.98 -6.18 -7.74
CA ILE A 110 3.56 -5.81 -6.45
C ILE A 110 4.40 -6.95 -5.88
N ARG A 111 3.88 -8.19 -5.84
CA ARG A 111 4.64 -9.34 -5.31
C ARG A 111 5.93 -9.61 -6.10
N LYS A 112 5.92 -9.39 -7.41
CA LYS A 112 7.12 -9.52 -8.23
C LYS A 112 8.20 -8.50 -7.84
N GLU A 113 7.82 -7.24 -7.68
CA GLU A 113 8.75 -6.19 -7.26
C GLU A 113 9.21 -6.36 -5.81
N LEU A 114 8.32 -6.81 -4.91
CA LEU A 114 8.65 -7.12 -3.52
C LEU A 114 9.77 -8.18 -3.44
N LYS A 115 9.63 -9.29 -4.18
CA LYS A 115 10.66 -10.34 -4.23
C LYS A 115 12.02 -9.82 -4.72
N LYS A 116 12.01 -8.89 -5.67
CA LYS A 116 13.23 -8.25 -6.16
C LYS A 116 13.88 -7.39 -5.08
N ARG A 117 13.09 -6.54 -4.40
CA ARG A 117 13.58 -5.64 -3.34
C ARG A 117 14.09 -6.40 -2.12
N ILE A 118 13.47 -7.52 -1.76
CA ILE A 118 13.97 -8.38 -0.68
C ILE A 118 15.37 -8.90 -1.01
N LYS A 119 15.60 -9.37 -2.25
CA LYS A 119 16.93 -9.82 -2.68
C LYS A 119 17.97 -8.70 -2.66
N GLU A 120 17.57 -7.48 -3.01
CA GLU A 120 18.43 -6.30 -2.98
C GLU A 120 18.82 -5.90 -1.55
N LEU A 121 17.91 -6.07 -0.57
CA LEU A 121 18.19 -5.82 0.85
C LEU A 121 19.24 -6.78 1.41
N ASP A 122 19.20 -8.04 1.03
CA ASP A 122 20.19 -9.05 1.48
C ASP A 122 21.61 -8.74 1.02
N THR A 123 21.77 -7.90 -0.01
CA THR A 123 23.07 -7.52 -0.56
C THR A 123 23.63 -6.20 -0.01
N THR A 124 22.83 -5.44 0.73
CA THR A 124 23.22 -4.10 1.23
C THR A 124 23.21 -4.05 2.76
N GLU A 125 24.38 -4.24 3.39
CA GLU A 125 24.59 -3.94 4.82
C GLU A 125 24.63 -2.44 5.10
N THR A 126 23.49 -1.76 5.03
CA THR A 126 23.41 -0.37 5.47
C THR A 126 22.41 -0.22 6.61
N ARG A 127 22.92 0.10 7.81
CA ARG A 127 22.13 0.54 8.97
C ARG A 127 21.40 1.85 8.62
N LYS A 128 20.19 1.75 8.10
CA LYS A 128 19.31 2.91 7.89
C LYS A 128 18.53 3.20 9.17
N THR A 129 18.47 4.47 9.54
CA THR A 129 17.69 4.98 10.70
C THR A 129 16.18 4.90 10.48
N LYS A 130 15.73 4.74 9.23
CA LYS A 130 14.31 4.54 8.86
C LYS A 130 14.16 3.23 8.13
N LYS A 131 13.31 2.35 8.64
CA LYS A 131 12.91 1.13 7.93
C LYS A 131 11.86 1.45 6.86
N THR A 132 12.02 0.85 5.70
CA THR A 132 11.07 0.91 4.59
C THR A 132 9.89 -0.04 4.83
N GLU A 133 8.84 0.09 4.02
CA GLU A 133 7.70 -0.84 4.03
C GLU A 133 8.12 -2.30 3.84
N VAL A 134 9.16 -2.56 3.06
CA VAL A 134 9.68 -3.92 2.82
C VAL A 134 10.35 -4.49 4.08
N GLU A 135 11.14 -3.68 4.78
CA GLU A 135 11.79 -4.10 6.03
C GLU A 135 10.74 -4.33 7.14
N LEU A 136 9.71 -3.49 7.23
CA LEU A 136 8.61 -3.67 8.18
C LEU A 136 7.78 -4.92 7.83
N TYR A 137 7.54 -5.19 6.55
CA TYR A 137 6.92 -6.43 6.10
C TYR A 137 7.70 -7.67 6.56
N LEU A 138 9.02 -7.67 6.39
CA LEU A 138 9.87 -8.79 6.83
C LEU A 138 9.85 -8.98 8.35
N GLU A 139 9.74 -7.91 9.14
CA GLU A 139 9.56 -8.03 10.60
C GLU A 139 8.18 -8.63 10.97
N MET A 140 7.12 -8.33 10.17
CA MET A 140 5.80 -8.97 10.33
C MET A 140 5.88 -10.47 10.05
N GLU A 141 6.53 -10.89 8.97
CA GLU A 141 6.75 -12.29 8.61
C GLU A 141 7.46 -13.06 9.74
N LYS A 142 8.43 -12.41 10.40
CA LYS A 142 9.16 -13.00 11.56
C LYS A 142 8.35 -12.99 12.85
N GLY A 143 7.18 -12.31 12.90
CA GLY A 143 6.40 -12.12 14.12
C GLY A 143 7.05 -11.18 15.15
N ASN A 144 7.97 -10.32 14.72
CA ASN A 144 8.71 -9.40 15.60
C ASN A 144 7.92 -8.11 15.90
N TYR A 145 6.78 -8.24 16.56
CA TYR A 145 5.87 -7.12 16.84
C TYR A 145 6.42 -6.07 17.82
N LYS A 146 7.47 -6.38 18.59
CA LYS A 146 8.12 -5.40 19.48
C LYS A 146 8.84 -4.33 18.68
N ASP A 147 9.62 -4.75 17.69
CA ASP A 147 10.34 -3.82 16.81
C ASP A 147 9.38 -3.06 15.90
N LEU A 148 8.33 -3.73 15.41
CA LEU A 148 7.26 -3.10 14.65
C LEU A 148 6.57 -1.95 15.40
N ARG A 149 6.39 -2.08 16.74
CA ARG A 149 5.81 -1.01 17.54
C ARG A 149 6.66 0.24 17.50
N THR A 150 7.94 0.11 17.80
CA THR A 150 8.85 1.27 17.87
C THR A 150 8.99 1.93 16.51
N LEU A 151 9.19 1.14 15.47
CA LEU A 151 9.47 1.60 14.11
C LEU A 151 8.20 2.04 13.37
N GLY A 152 7.10 1.32 13.57
CA GLY A 152 5.83 1.62 12.92
C GLY A 152 5.16 2.88 13.46
N LEU A 153 5.30 3.18 14.76
CA LEU A 153 4.82 4.45 15.33
C LEU A 153 5.60 5.66 14.82
N LEU A 154 6.89 5.48 14.53
CA LEU A 154 7.72 6.52 13.93
C LEU A 154 7.42 6.72 12.42
N ASN A 155 6.93 5.70 11.74
CA ASN A 155 6.65 5.71 10.31
C ASN A 155 5.29 5.06 10.00
N PRO A 156 4.18 5.71 10.35
CA PRO A 156 2.84 5.11 10.25
C PRO A 156 2.41 4.76 8.81
N ILE A 157 2.84 5.54 7.82
CA ILE A 157 2.54 5.27 6.40
C ILE A 157 3.28 4.02 5.93
N GLU A 158 4.55 3.86 6.31
CA GLU A 158 5.34 2.66 5.98
C GLU A 158 4.73 1.41 6.63
N LEU A 159 4.21 1.53 7.84
CA LEU A 159 3.50 0.44 8.51
C LEU A 159 2.22 0.05 7.76
N LEU A 160 1.41 1.01 7.30
CA LEU A 160 0.23 0.72 6.48
C LEU A 160 0.58 0.01 5.18
N LYS A 161 1.63 0.45 4.50
CA LYS A 161 2.13 -0.19 3.28
C LYS A 161 2.62 -1.61 3.56
N ALA A 162 3.33 -1.81 4.66
CA ALA A 162 3.80 -3.13 5.09
C ALA A 162 2.63 -4.08 5.40
N VAL A 163 1.57 -3.61 6.06
CA VAL A 163 0.35 -4.40 6.30
C VAL A 163 -0.30 -4.82 4.97
N TYR A 164 -0.33 -3.92 3.98
CA TYR A 164 -0.84 -4.29 2.66
C TYR A 164 0.02 -5.37 1.98
N LEU A 165 1.35 -5.23 2.03
CA LEU A 165 2.26 -6.25 1.50
C LEU A 165 2.04 -7.61 2.19
N TYR A 166 1.90 -7.60 3.51
CA TYR A 166 1.58 -8.80 4.29
C TYR A 166 0.24 -9.42 3.86
N THR A 167 -0.82 -8.62 3.75
CA THR A 167 -2.15 -9.09 3.32
C THR A 167 -2.11 -9.82 1.97
N ILE A 168 -1.41 -9.27 0.99
CA ILE A 168 -1.38 -9.86 -0.35
C ILE A 168 -0.42 -11.05 -0.48
N CYS A 169 0.44 -11.29 0.48
CA CYS A 169 1.37 -12.43 0.47
C CYS A 169 0.82 -13.64 1.23
N GLU A 170 -0.13 -13.46 2.15
CA GLU A 170 -0.83 -14.55 2.83
C GLU A 170 -1.95 -15.19 1.98
N ASP A 171 -2.40 -14.51 0.89
CA ASP A 171 -3.33 -15.05 -0.11
C ASP A 171 -2.59 -16.01 -1.08
#